data_e1baf232ae67f80674d32a6aa28ee6ee
#
_entry.id   e1baf232ae67f80674d32a6aa28ee6ee
#
_cell.length_a   1.000
_cell.length_b   1.000
_cell.length_c   1.000
_cell.angle_alpha   90.00
_cell.angle_beta   90.00
_cell.angle_gamma   90.00
#
_symmetry.space_group_name_H-M   'P 1'
#
loop_
_entity.id
_entity.type
_entity.pdbx_description
1 polymer ?
#
loop_
_entity_poly.entity_id
_entity_poly.type
_entity_poly.pdbx_seq_one_letter_code
_entity_poly.pdbx_strand_id
1 'polypeptide(L)'
;LALEQLLTTGGGWQDQYGGVLQGIKLLQTETGFVQNPLIHWLPEHLFTHPDYRDCHLLYYTGITRTAKGILAEIVRSMFLNSSIHLAILEDMKAHALDMAEAIQRNDFETYGALIGKTWMQNKALDCGTNPPAVEEIISKIKDYTLGYKLPGAGGGGYLYMVAKDPQAALRIREI
;
A
#
# COMPACT_ATOMS: atom_id res chain seq x y z
N LEU A 1 17.12 -9.59 -0.46
CA LEU A 1 16.86 -10.29 0.83
C LEU A 1 18.00 -10.08 1.82
N ALA A 2 19.24 -10.47 1.47
CA ALA A 2 20.38 -10.36 2.39
C ALA A 2 20.62 -8.91 2.87
N LEU A 3 20.53 -7.93 1.98
CA LEU A 3 20.69 -6.51 2.33
C LEU A 3 19.60 -6.04 3.30
N GLU A 4 18.34 -6.43 3.10
CA GLU A 4 17.21 -6.09 3.97
C GLU A 4 17.42 -6.64 5.39
N GLN A 5 17.89 -7.89 5.50
CA GLN A 5 18.22 -8.50 6.78
C GLN A 5 19.40 -7.82 7.46
N LEU A 6 20.42 -7.41 6.70
CA LEU A 6 21.57 -6.66 7.21
C LEU A 6 21.18 -5.27 7.73
N LEU A 7 20.20 -4.61 7.11
CA LEU A 7 19.66 -3.34 7.58
C LEU A 7 18.77 -3.48 8.82
N THR A 8 18.51 -4.71 9.26
CA THR A 8 17.69 -5.01 10.46
C THR A 8 16.31 -4.37 10.45
N THR A 9 15.72 -4.18 9.27
CA THR A 9 14.37 -3.59 9.13
C THR A 9 13.28 -4.54 9.56
N GLY A 10 13.55 -5.86 9.50
CA GLY A 10 12.56 -6.91 9.72
C GLY A 10 11.52 -7.02 8.59
N GLY A 11 11.76 -6.34 7.47
CA GLY A 11 10.88 -6.36 6.30
C GLY A 11 10.94 -7.68 5.53
N GLY A 12 9.89 -7.93 4.73
CA GLY A 12 9.82 -9.04 3.80
C GLY A 12 10.61 -8.78 2.51
N TRP A 13 10.44 -9.66 1.55
CA TRP A 13 11.17 -9.63 0.26
C TRP A 13 10.36 -8.96 -0.89
N GLN A 14 9.12 -8.53 -0.65
CA GLN A 14 8.24 -7.99 -1.69
C GLN A 14 8.81 -6.75 -2.38
N ASP A 15 9.46 -5.86 -1.65
CA ASP A 15 10.02 -4.62 -2.20
C ASP A 15 11.17 -4.90 -3.17
N GLN A 16 12.00 -5.91 -2.88
CA GLN A 16 13.09 -6.32 -3.77
C GLN A 16 12.54 -6.91 -5.07
N TYR A 17 11.51 -7.75 -5.00
CA TYR A 17 10.83 -8.24 -6.22
C TYR A 17 10.13 -7.10 -6.97
N GLY A 18 9.54 -6.15 -6.25
CA GLY A 18 8.93 -4.95 -6.82
C GLY A 18 9.94 -4.11 -7.60
N GLY A 19 11.12 -3.88 -7.04
CA GLY A 19 12.16 -3.04 -7.64
C GLY A 19 12.96 -3.71 -8.76
N VAL A 20 13.17 -5.02 -8.71
CA VAL A 20 13.98 -5.75 -9.71
C VAL A 20 13.15 -6.14 -10.94
N LEU A 21 11.90 -6.51 -10.75
CA LEU A 21 11.03 -6.95 -11.83
C LEU A 21 10.15 -5.81 -12.32
N GLN A 22 10.14 -5.58 -13.62
CA GLN A 22 9.29 -4.54 -14.22
C GLN A 22 7.82 -4.93 -14.21
N GLY A 23 6.93 -3.92 -14.35
CA GLY A 23 5.48 -4.09 -14.51
C GLY A 23 4.72 -4.33 -13.22
N ILE A 24 3.42 -4.48 -13.34
CA ILE A 24 2.49 -4.72 -12.24
C ILE A 24 2.42 -6.22 -11.98
N LYS A 25 2.46 -6.61 -10.72
CA LYS A 25 2.50 -8.04 -10.38
C LYS A 25 1.85 -8.36 -9.04
N LEU A 26 1.21 -9.52 -8.96
CA LEU A 26 0.82 -10.18 -7.73
C LEU A 26 1.88 -11.21 -7.37
N LEU A 27 2.38 -11.16 -6.15
CA LEU A 27 3.34 -12.12 -5.61
C LEU A 27 2.60 -13.03 -4.62
N GLN A 28 2.68 -14.33 -4.84
CA GLN A 28 2.10 -15.33 -3.96
C GLN A 28 3.19 -16.27 -3.44
N THR A 29 3.09 -16.68 -2.20
CA THR A 29 3.99 -17.64 -1.58
C THR A 29 3.22 -18.55 -0.62
N GLU A 30 3.79 -19.71 -0.35
CA GLU A 30 3.29 -20.65 0.65
C GLU A 30 3.96 -20.42 2.00
N THR A 31 3.34 -20.95 3.06
CA THR A 31 3.95 -20.94 4.40
C THR A 31 5.19 -21.82 4.45
N GLY A 32 6.22 -21.37 5.17
CA GLY A 32 7.44 -22.16 5.38
C GLY A 32 8.71 -21.31 5.36
N PHE A 33 9.83 -21.94 5.70
CA PHE A 33 11.14 -21.29 5.68
C PHE A 33 11.73 -21.15 4.28
N VAL A 34 11.37 -22.06 3.36
CA VAL A 34 11.79 -21.99 1.96
C VAL A 34 10.68 -21.24 1.20
N GLN A 35 11.03 -20.06 0.72
CA GLN A 35 10.10 -19.19 -0.01
C GLN A 35 10.37 -19.27 -1.51
N ASN A 36 9.38 -19.73 -2.27
CA ASN A 36 9.40 -19.76 -3.74
C ASN A 36 8.24 -18.92 -4.27
N PRO A 37 8.38 -17.58 -4.35
CA PRO A 37 7.29 -16.73 -4.78
C PRO A 37 6.85 -17.01 -6.22
N LEU A 38 5.56 -17.18 -6.42
CA LEU A 38 4.94 -17.20 -7.74
C LEU A 38 4.63 -15.76 -8.15
N ILE A 39 4.93 -15.43 -9.39
CA ILE A 39 4.77 -14.09 -9.95
C ILE A 39 3.69 -14.13 -11.01
N HIS A 40 2.58 -13.44 -10.72
CA HIS A 40 1.49 -13.25 -11.68
C HIS A 40 1.54 -11.82 -12.20
N TRP A 41 1.84 -11.67 -13.49
CA TRP A 41 1.85 -10.37 -14.16
C TRP A 41 0.44 -9.89 -14.40
N LEU A 42 0.20 -8.62 -14.06
CA LEU A 42 -1.09 -7.96 -14.20
C LEU A 42 -1.02 -6.90 -15.33
N PRO A 43 -2.15 -6.58 -15.98
CA PRO A 43 -2.17 -5.55 -17.02
C PRO A 43 -1.84 -4.17 -16.44
N GLU A 44 -1.17 -3.35 -17.26
CA GLU A 44 -0.74 -1.99 -16.88
C GLU A 44 -1.78 -0.91 -17.26
N HIS A 45 -2.92 -1.30 -17.82
CA HIS A 45 -3.90 -0.37 -18.40
C HIS A 45 -4.32 0.74 -17.43
N LEU A 46 -4.67 0.40 -16.19
CA LEU A 46 -5.07 1.40 -15.17
C LEU A 46 -4.00 2.46 -14.88
N PHE A 47 -2.73 2.17 -15.18
CA PHE A 47 -1.60 3.04 -14.87
C PHE A 47 -1.05 3.79 -16.08
N THR A 48 -1.36 3.31 -17.29
CA THR A 48 -0.78 3.84 -18.53
C THR A 48 -1.81 4.52 -19.45
N HIS A 49 -3.11 4.15 -19.32
CA HIS A 49 -4.16 4.72 -20.15
C HIS A 49 -4.32 6.23 -19.86
N PRO A 50 -4.51 7.07 -20.90
CA PRO A 50 -4.63 8.52 -20.74
C PRO A 50 -5.70 8.97 -19.76
N ASP A 51 -6.81 8.25 -19.64
CA ASP A 51 -7.92 8.60 -18.73
C ASP A 51 -7.57 8.41 -17.25
N TYR A 52 -6.61 7.53 -16.94
CA TYR A 52 -6.30 7.14 -15.56
C TYR A 52 -4.90 7.53 -15.09
N ARG A 53 -3.89 7.54 -15.98
CA ARG A 53 -2.49 7.74 -15.61
C ARG A 53 -2.25 9.00 -14.79
N ASP A 54 -2.95 10.08 -15.12
CA ASP A 54 -2.79 11.39 -14.48
C ASP A 54 -3.56 11.48 -13.13
N CYS A 55 -4.40 10.48 -12.83
CA CYS A 55 -5.10 10.34 -11.56
C CYS A 55 -4.26 9.68 -10.47
N HIS A 56 -3.11 9.08 -10.82
CA HIS A 56 -2.17 8.52 -9.86
C HIS A 56 -1.18 9.59 -9.40
N LEU A 57 -1.26 9.96 -8.12
CA LEU A 57 -0.47 11.02 -7.55
C LEU A 57 0.44 10.50 -6.44
N LEU A 58 1.67 11.02 -6.38
CA LEU A 58 2.61 10.79 -5.29
C LEU A 58 3.01 12.13 -4.69
N TYR A 59 2.82 12.28 -3.38
CA TYR A 59 3.22 13.45 -2.62
C TYR A 59 4.24 13.08 -1.55
N TYR A 60 5.39 13.72 -1.55
CA TYR A 60 6.39 13.51 -0.50
C TYR A 60 6.00 14.32 0.75
N THR A 61 5.72 13.62 1.83
CA THR A 61 5.21 14.24 3.07
C THR A 61 6.28 14.99 3.86
N GLY A 62 7.56 14.82 3.54
CA GLY A 62 8.67 15.37 4.33
C GLY A 62 8.88 14.67 5.68
N ILE A 63 8.04 13.69 6.02
CA ILE A 63 8.13 12.95 7.27
C ILE A 63 8.98 11.71 7.05
N THR A 64 10.06 11.59 7.80
CA THR A 64 10.89 10.39 7.84
C THR A 64 10.65 9.67 9.16
N ARG A 65 10.02 8.50 9.10
CA ARG A 65 9.94 7.57 10.24
C ARG A 65 10.57 6.24 9.87
N THR A 66 11.21 5.62 10.84
CA THR A 66 11.76 4.28 10.64
C THR A 66 10.61 3.27 10.67
N ALA A 67 10.38 2.57 9.56
CA ALA A 67 9.39 1.48 9.46
C ALA A 67 9.61 0.36 10.52
N LYS A 68 10.83 0.27 11.04
CA LYS A 68 11.24 -0.73 12.03
C LYS A 68 10.34 -0.79 13.27
N GLY A 69 9.90 0.37 13.80
CA GLY A 69 9.02 0.41 14.98
C GLY A 69 7.64 -0.16 14.69
N ILE A 70 7.04 0.23 13.57
CA ILE A 70 5.72 -0.22 13.14
C ILE A 70 5.72 -1.74 12.87
N LEU A 71 6.69 -2.22 12.09
CA LEU A 71 6.82 -3.64 11.79
C LEU A 71 7.06 -4.48 13.06
N ALA A 72 7.88 -3.99 14.00
CA ALA A 72 8.13 -4.68 15.26
C ALA A 72 6.84 -4.85 16.09
N GLU A 73 5.97 -3.85 16.16
CA GLU A 73 4.71 -3.94 16.89
C GLU A 73 3.71 -4.87 16.21
N ILE A 74 3.64 -4.87 14.89
CA ILE A 74 2.82 -5.83 14.13
C ILE A 74 3.28 -7.26 14.42
N VAL A 75 4.58 -7.53 14.29
CA VAL A 75 5.18 -8.85 14.57
C VAL A 75 4.93 -9.27 16.02
N ARG A 76 5.12 -8.35 16.97
CA ARG A 76 4.82 -8.61 18.38
C ARG A 76 3.35 -9.01 18.59
N SER A 77 2.42 -8.31 17.97
CA SER A 77 0.99 -8.61 18.06
C SER A 77 0.66 -9.98 17.49
N MET A 78 1.34 -10.41 16.42
CA MET A 78 1.22 -11.76 15.86
C MET A 78 1.73 -12.82 16.85
N PHE A 79 2.92 -12.64 17.43
CA PHE A 79 3.47 -13.57 18.43
C PHE A 79 2.61 -13.67 19.69
N LEU A 80 1.92 -12.60 20.07
CA LEU A 80 0.98 -12.58 21.19
C LEU A 80 -0.40 -13.16 20.83
N ASN A 81 -0.56 -13.69 19.62
CA ASN A 81 -1.83 -14.25 19.12
C ASN A 81 -3.00 -13.27 19.24
N SER A 82 -2.78 -11.99 18.98
CA SER A 82 -3.85 -11.00 18.96
C SER A 82 -4.88 -11.35 17.88
N SER A 83 -6.06 -11.79 18.28
CA SER A 83 -7.12 -12.22 17.36
C SER A 83 -7.51 -11.11 16.37
N ILE A 84 -7.51 -9.85 16.82
CA ILE A 84 -7.83 -8.70 15.98
C ILE A 84 -6.77 -8.52 14.88
N HIS A 85 -5.47 -8.53 15.24
CA HIS A 85 -4.39 -8.36 14.26
C HIS A 85 -4.34 -9.52 13.27
N LEU A 86 -4.54 -10.76 13.75
CA LEU A 86 -4.58 -11.93 12.87
C LEU A 86 -5.75 -11.88 11.89
N ALA A 87 -6.94 -11.43 12.33
CA ALA A 87 -8.08 -11.26 11.46
C ALA A 87 -7.85 -10.18 10.39
N ILE A 88 -7.21 -9.05 10.75
CA ILE A 88 -6.86 -8.00 9.78
C ILE A 88 -5.85 -8.53 8.75
N LEU A 89 -4.84 -9.28 9.16
CA LEU A 89 -3.86 -9.86 8.26
C LEU A 89 -4.49 -10.87 7.28
N GLU A 90 -5.46 -11.65 7.74
CA GLU A 90 -6.21 -12.56 6.87
C GLU A 90 -7.09 -11.80 5.86
N ASP A 91 -7.78 -10.73 6.31
CA ASP A 91 -8.53 -9.84 5.40
C ASP A 91 -7.59 -9.17 4.38
N MET A 92 -6.36 -8.80 4.77
CA MET A 92 -5.37 -8.24 3.83
C MET A 92 -4.94 -9.22 2.74
N LYS A 93 -4.88 -10.52 3.02
CA LYS A 93 -4.60 -11.54 1.99
C LYS A 93 -5.73 -11.62 0.96
N ALA A 94 -6.98 -11.72 1.43
CA ALA A 94 -8.14 -11.70 0.54
C ALA A 94 -8.18 -10.40 -0.29
N HIS A 95 -7.94 -9.27 0.38
CA HIS A 95 -7.89 -7.96 -0.24
C HIS A 95 -6.83 -7.83 -1.36
N ALA A 96 -5.69 -8.51 -1.24
CA ALA A 96 -4.67 -8.53 -2.30
C ALA A 96 -5.18 -9.22 -3.58
N LEU A 97 -6.04 -10.23 -3.45
CA LEU A 97 -6.70 -10.90 -4.59
C LEU A 97 -7.78 -10.01 -5.22
N ASP A 98 -8.60 -9.33 -4.40
CA ASP A 98 -9.58 -8.37 -4.87
C ASP A 98 -8.90 -7.24 -5.68
N MET A 99 -7.76 -6.76 -5.20
CA MET A 99 -6.95 -5.75 -5.88
C MET A 99 -6.45 -6.26 -7.24
N ALA A 100 -5.94 -7.49 -7.31
CA ALA A 100 -5.50 -8.09 -8.56
C ALA A 100 -6.66 -8.25 -9.55
N GLU A 101 -7.85 -8.62 -9.08
CA GLU A 101 -9.06 -8.74 -9.90
C GLU A 101 -9.51 -7.37 -10.45
N ALA A 102 -9.53 -6.33 -9.62
CA ALA A 102 -9.85 -4.97 -10.06
C ALA A 102 -8.90 -4.48 -11.17
N ILE A 103 -7.59 -4.74 -11.02
CA ILE A 103 -6.59 -4.42 -12.04
C ILE A 103 -6.83 -5.21 -13.34
N GLN A 104 -7.12 -6.52 -13.25
CA GLN A 104 -7.40 -7.37 -14.42
C GLN A 104 -8.65 -6.93 -15.19
N ARG A 105 -9.66 -6.44 -14.47
CA ARG A 105 -10.92 -5.95 -15.06
C ARG A 105 -10.85 -4.50 -15.53
N ASN A 106 -9.73 -3.81 -15.32
CA ASN A 106 -9.59 -2.38 -15.56
C ASN A 106 -10.64 -1.54 -14.79
N ASP A 107 -11.02 -1.99 -13.60
CA ASP A 107 -11.99 -1.31 -12.74
C ASP A 107 -11.27 -0.26 -11.87
N PHE A 108 -11.20 0.96 -12.38
CA PHE A 108 -10.47 2.06 -11.75
C PHE A 108 -11.12 2.51 -10.44
N GLU A 109 -12.45 2.53 -10.36
CA GLU A 109 -13.16 2.95 -9.15
C GLU A 109 -12.94 1.95 -8.02
N THR A 110 -13.13 0.66 -8.30
CA THR A 110 -12.86 -0.41 -7.34
C THR A 110 -11.40 -0.41 -6.91
N TYR A 111 -10.45 -0.26 -7.86
CA TYR A 111 -9.02 -0.12 -7.53
C TYR A 111 -8.77 1.00 -6.53
N GLY A 112 -9.32 2.20 -6.78
CA GLY A 112 -9.16 3.35 -5.89
C GLY A 112 -9.77 3.10 -4.50
N ALA A 113 -10.96 2.54 -4.43
CA ALA A 113 -11.61 2.18 -3.16
C ALA A 113 -10.78 1.16 -2.35
N LEU A 114 -10.21 0.15 -3.03
CA LEU A 114 -9.34 -0.85 -2.41
C LEU A 114 -8.04 -0.25 -1.87
N ILE A 115 -7.47 0.78 -2.51
CA ILE A 115 -6.34 1.56 -1.95
C ILE A 115 -6.75 2.19 -0.61
N GLY A 116 -7.95 2.77 -0.53
CA GLY A 116 -8.50 3.31 0.72
C GLY A 116 -8.72 2.23 1.80
N LYS A 117 -9.22 1.05 1.41
CA LYS A 117 -9.37 -0.10 2.33
C LYS A 117 -8.02 -0.51 2.91
N THR A 118 -6.97 -0.61 2.07
CA THR A 118 -5.60 -0.91 2.54
C THR A 118 -5.14 0.10 3.61
N TRP A 119 -5.44 1.38 3.41
CA TRP A 119 -5.09 2.42 4.39
C TRP A 119 -5.77 2.22 5.73
N MET A 120 -7.06 1.85 5.72
CA MET A 120 -7.80 1.54 6.96
C MET A 120 -7.25 0.31 7.67
N GLN A 121 -6.88 -0.74 6.93
CA GLN A 121 -6.24 -1.94 7.48
C GLN A 121 -4.89 -1.61 8.12
N ASN A 122 -4.04 -0.82 7.45
CA ASN A 122 -2.75 -0.40 7.98
C ASN A 122 -2.90 0.40 9.29
N LYS A 123 -3.83 1.35 9.34
CA LYS A 123 -4.12 2.12 10.58
C LYS A 123 -4.63 1.24 11.72
N ALA A 124 -5.38 0.19 11.39
CA ALA A 124 -5.89 -0.74 12.39
C ALA A 124 -4.81 -1.70 12.94
N LEU A 125 -3.77 -1.98 12.14
CA LEU A 125 -2.62 -2.78 12.59
C LEU A 125 -1.70 -2.01 13.54
N ASP A 126 -1.46 -0.73 13.27
CA ASP A 126 -0.57 0.09 14.12
C ASP A 126 -0.91 1.58 14.05
N CYS A 127 -1.06 2.22 15.22
CA CYS A 127 -1.38 3.64 15.31
C CYS A 127 -0.27 4.57 14.78
N GLY A 128 0.96 4.12 14.76
CA GLY A 128 2.11 4.85 14.21
C GLY A 128 2.10 4.96 12.69
N THR A 129 1.26 4.16 12.01
CA THR A 129 1.09 4.19 10.56
C THR A 129 0.63 5.56 10.06
N ASN A 130 -0.25 6.26 10.82
CA ASN A 130 -0.85 7.52 10.42
C ASN A 130 -0.40 8.69 11.33
N PRO A 131 0.70 9.38 11.03
CA PRO A 131 1.09 10.59 11.77
C PRO A 131 0.07 11.72 11.62
N PRO A 132 -0.15 12.57 12.65
CA PRO A 132 -1.10 13.68 12.60
C PRO A 132 -0.91 14.63 11.41
N ALA A 133 0.34 14.91 11.02
CA ALA A 133 0.63 15.74 9.86
C ALA A 133 0.16 15.12 8.52
N VAL A 134 0.15 13.79 8.41
CA VAL A 134 -0.41 13.09 7.24
C VAL A 134 -1.93 13.22 7.24
N GLU A 135 -2.58 13.10 8.40
CA GLU A 135 -4.04 13.27 8.52
C GLU A 135 -4.47 14.69 8.13
N GLU A 136 -3.67 15.69 8.46
CA GLU A 136 -3.93 17.09 8.02
C GLU A 136 -3.92 17.20 6.50
N ILE A 137 -2.93 16.60 5.83
CA ILE A 137 -2.88 16.56 4.35
C ILE A 137 -4.11 15.84 3.79
N ILE A 138 -4.41 14.66 4.33
CA ILE A 138 -5.56 13.84 3.91
C ILE A 138 -6.86 14.62 4.06
N SER A 139 -7.05 15.38 5.13
CA SER A 139 -8.26 16.15 5.36
C SER A 139 -8.58 17.14 4.24
N LYS A 140 -7.57 17.64 3.55
CA LYS A 140 -7.69 18.60 2.45
C LYS A 140 -8.02 17.95 1.11
N ILE A 141 -7.58 16.68 0.92
CA ILE A 141 -7.64 16.03 -0.40
C ILE A 141 -8.66 14.89 -0.50
N LYS A 142 -9.19 14.40 0.62
CA LYS A 142 -10.06 13.21 0.68
C LYS A 142 -11.27 13.29 -0.23
N ASP A 143 -11.87 14.48 -0.38
CA ASP A 143 -13.07 14.65 -1.20
C ASP A 143 -12.82 14.57 -2.71
N TYR A 144 -11.55 14.66 -3.11
CA TYR A 144 -11.10 14.55 -4.51
C TYR A 144 -10.52 13.18 -4.85
N THR A 145 -10.40 12.26 -3.88
CA THR A 145 -9.78 10.95 -4.08
C THR A 145 -10.79 9.81 -4.01
N LEU A 146 -10.53 8.73 -4.75
CA LEU A 146 -11.15 7.42 -4.58
C LEU A 146 -10.50 6.67 -3.40
N GLY A 147 -9.20 6.86 -3.23
CA GLY A 147 -8.45 6.28 -2.13
C GLY A 147 -7.04 6.86 -2.04
N TYR A 148 -6.41 6.64 -0.91
CA TYR A 148 -5.05 7.08 -0.61
C TYR A 148 -4.41 6.16 0.43
N LYS A 149 -3.08 6.12 0.46
CA LYS A 149 -2.30 5.38 1.47
C LYS A 149 -0.84 5.85 1.51
N LEU A 150 -0.17 5.61 2.62
CA LEU A 150 1.29 5.57 2.65
C LEU A 150 1.74 4.16 2.23
N PRO A 151 2.52 3.97 1.15
CA PRO A 151 3.09 2.69 0.79
C PRO A 151 3.98 2.10 1.89
N GLY A 152 4.07 0.78 1.94
CA GLY A 152 4.83 0.06 2.98
C GLY A 152 4.13 0.10 4.34
N ALA A 153 4.91 0.18 5.41
CA ALA A 153 4.42 0.18 6.80
C ALA A 153 3.72 1.50 7.19
N GLY A 154 3.80 2.54 6.38
CA GLY A 154 3.28 3.86 6.71
C GLY A 154 4.24 4.71 7.54
N GLY A 155 3.71 5.65 8.32
CA GLY A 155 4.50 6.50 9.22
C GLY A 155 5.20 7.68 8.56
N GLY A 156 5.19 7.79 7.23
CA GLY A 156 5.83 8.88 6.46
C GLY A 156 6.22 8.48 5.05
N GLY A 157 7.12 9.23 4.44
CA GLY A 157 7.55 9.01 3.07
C GLY A 157 6.58 9.60 2.05
N TYR A 158 6.17 8.82 1.07
CA TYR A 158 5.25 9.26 0.02
C TYR A 158 3.81 8.90 0.35
N LEU A 159 2.90 9.85 0.19
CA LEU A 159 1.45 9.61 0.15
C LEU A 159 1.05 9.31 -1.30
N TYR A 160 0.57 8.11 -1.53
CA TYR A 160 -0.02 7.71 -2.80
C TYR A 160 -1.52 7.98 -2.79
N MET A 161 -2.04 8.60 -3.84
CA MET A 161 -3.42 9.00 -3.98
C MET A 161 -3.95 8.58 -5.35
N VAL A 162 -5.19 8.13 -5.38
CA VAL A 162 -5.95 7.86 -6.61
C VAL A 162 -7.05 8.92 -6.68
N ALA A 163 -6.89 9.91 -7.55
CA ALA A 163 -7.89 10.95 -7.77
C ALA A 163 -9.12 10.38 -8.47
N LYS A 164 -10.30 10.96 -8.24
CA LYS A 164 -11.56 10.53 -8.85
C LYS A 164 -11.55 10.66 -10.37
N ASP A 165 -10.92 11.70 -10.86
CA ASP A 165 -10.80 12.03 -12.27
C ASP A 165 -9.62 13.00 -12.51
N PRO A 166 -9.24 13.31 -13.76
CA PRO A 166 -8.15 14.24 -14.06
C PRO A 166 -8.35 15.66 -13.50
N GLN A 167 -9.59 16.13 -13.36
CA GLN A 167 -9.87 17.45 -12.78
C GLN A 167 -9.62 17.44 -11.25
N ALA A 168 -10.07 16.40 -10.58
CA ALA A 168 -9.75 16.18 -9.16
C ALA A 168 -8.24 16.08 -8.93
N ALA A 169 -7.50 15.42 -9.83
CA ALA A 169 -6.04 15.36 -9.78
C ALA A 169 -5.39 16.74 -9.88
N LEU A 170 -5.89 17.61 -10.77
CA LEU A 170 -5.42 19.00 -10.86
C LEU A 170 -5.69 19.77 -9.56
N ARG A 171 -6.90 19.62 -8.98
CA ARG A 171 -7.24 20.25 -7.71
C ARG A 171 -6.33 19.83 -6.56
N ILE A 172 -6.01 18.53 -6.47
CA ILE A 172 -5.10 18.02 -5.46
C ILE A 172 -3.71 18.65 -5.59
N ARG A 173 -3.24 18.91 -6.83
CA ARG A 173 -1.93 19.56 -7.08
C ARG A 173 -1.89 21.05 -6.71
N GLU A 174 -3.05 21.70 -6.66
CA GLU A 174 -3.18 23.12 -6.27
C GLU A 174 -3.24 23.30 -4.74
N ILE A 175 -3.60 22.26 -3.98
CA ILE A 175 -3.70 22.26 -2.51
C ILE A 175 -2.34 22.05 -1.86
#